data_f189fdb6c7e0bd4009d354b2c7d1c9d3
#
_entry.id   f189fdb6c7e0bd4009d354b2c7d1c9d3
#
_cell.length_a   1.000
_cell.length_b   1.000
_cell.length_c   1.000
_cell.angle_alpha   90.00
_cell.angle_beta   90.00
_cell.angle_gamma   90.00
#
_symmetry.space_group_name_H-M   'P 1'
#
loop_
_entity.id
_entity.type
_entity.pdbx_description
1 polymer ?
#
loop_
_entity_poly.entity_id
_entity_poly.type
_entity_poly.pdbx_seq_one_letter_code
_entity_poly.pdbx_strand_id
1 'polypeptide(L)'
;MENSKVPITDRTHGERMSPLVFLDFDGVLHTADGQRFARLPVLVDALDGMRCEIVVSSSWRHYMEIVEIAAHLGVLAPRVIGATPRVSFRPRGSKSPSFIRQVEVERWLHMHAPEENVPFIVLDDDASGFEPGWAPLLLVDAAHGLTPSDGEQIRWWLGGAA
;
A
#
# COMPACT_ATOMS: atom_id res chain seq x y z
N MET A 1 -8.60 -11.82 -23.01
CA MET A 1 -7.31 -11.60 -22.33
C MET A 1 -7.54 -11.89 -20.86
N GLU A 2 -7.04 -13.02 -20.41
CA GLU A 2 -7.22 -13.50 -19.05
C GLU A 2 -6.48 -12.59 -18.07
N ASN A 3 -7.23 -12.00 -17.14
CA ASN A 3 -6.69 -11.39 -15.94
C ASN A 3 -5.90 -12.47 -15.18
N SER A 4 -4.59 -12.38 -15.17
CA SER A 4 -3.73 -13.18 -14.29
C SER A 4 -4.04 -12.79 -12.85
N LYS A 5 -5.05 -13.44 -12.28
CA LYS A 5 -5.29 -13.42 -10.84
C LYS A 5 -4.06 -14.07 -10.19
N VAL A 6 -3.28 -13.28 -9.45
CA VAL A 6 -2.47 -13.84 -8.38
C VAL A 6 -3.46 -14.66 -7.53
N PRO A 7 -3.26 -15.95 -7.31
CA PRO A 7 -4.18 -16.72 -6.51
C PRO A 7 -4.18 -16.10 -5.11
N ILE A 8 -5.31 -15.45 -4.78
CA ILE A 8 -5.63 -15.21 -3.38
C ILE A 8 -5.65 -16.59 -2.78
N THR A 9 -4.67 -16.90 -1.96
CA THR A 9 -4.57 -18.18 -1.23
C THR A 9 -5.94 -18.46 -0.66
N ASP A 10 -6.48 -19.64 -1.00
CA ASP A 10 -7.77 -20.13 -0.52
C ASP A 10 -7.76 -20.08 1.01
N ARG A 11 -8.34 -18.99 1.55
CA ARG A 11 -8.39 -18.78 2.99
C ARG A 11 -9.47 -19.69 3.53
N THR A 12 -9.08 -20.63 4.35
CA THR A 12 -10.01 -21.44 5.12
C THR A 12 -10.91 -20.52 5.96
N HIS A 13 -12.20 -20.72 5.88
CA HIS A 13 -13.21 -19.96 6.62
C HIS A 13 -12.85 -19.91 8.12
N GLY A 14 -12.46 -18.71 8.61
CA GLY A 14 -12.14 -18.48 10.02
C GLY A 14 -10.82 -17.77 10.32
N GLU A 15 -9.89 -17.64 9.35
CA GLU A 15 -8.67 -16.86 9.55
C GLU A 15 -8.92 -15.38 9.31
N ARG A 16 -8.71 -14.56 10.34
CA ARG A 16 -8.74 -13.09 10.23
C ARG A 16 -7.64 -12.61 9.26
N MET A 17 -7.95 -11.60 8.48
CA MET A 17 -6.93 -10.94 7.66
C MET A 17 -5.80 -10.38 8.52
N SER A 18 -4.57 -10.56 8.06
CA SER A 18 -3.43 -9.88 8.66
C SER A 18 -3.53 -8.37 8.43
N PRO A 19 -2.94 -7.54 9.30
CA PRO A 19 -2.81 -6.11 9.05
C PRO A 19 -2.25 -5.82 7.66
N LEU A 20 -2.69 -4.71 7.05
CA LEU A 20 -2.35 -4.35 5.69
C LEU A 20 -1.45 -3.11 5.62
N VAL A 21 -0.49 -3.15 4.71
CA VAL A 21 0.32 -1.99 4.31
C VAL A 21 -0.01 -1.66 2.87
N PHE A 22 -0.66 -0.51 2.62
CA PHE A 22 -0.80 0.05 1.29
C PHE A 22 0.46 0.85 0.97
N LEU A 23 1.17 0.47 -0.08
CA LEU A 23 2.54 0.91 -0.33
C LEU A 23 2.66 1.63 -1.67
N ASP A 24 3.02 2.92 -1.62
CA ASP A 24 3.56 3.65 -2.75
C ASP A 24 5.08 3.47 -2.87
N PHE A 25 5.63 3.74 -4.05
CA PHE A 25 7.06 3.56 -4.33
C PHE A 25 7.78 4.88 -4.52
N ASP A 26 7.32 5.71 -5.46
CA ASP A 26 7.97 6.99 -5.75
C ASP A 26 7.79 7.94 -4.56
N GLY A 27 8.87 8.52 -4.08
CA GLY A 27 8.87 9.36 -2.88
C GLY A 27 8.78 8.61 -1.54
N VAL A 28 8.57 7.29 -1.56
CA VAL A 28 8.50 6.43 -0.37
C VAL A 28 9.70 5.49 -0.30
N LEU A 29 9.85 4.61 -1.28
CA LEU A 29 11.00 3.69 -1.39
C LEU A 29 12.12 4.27 -2.24
N HIS A 30 11.80 5.18 -3.14
CA HIS A 30 12.75 5.91 -3.96
C HIS A 30 13.02 7.27 -3.37
N THR A 31 14.27 7.70 -3.37
CA THR A 31 14.66 9.04 -2.94
C THR A 31 14.57 10.04 -4.10
N ALA A 32 14.45 11.32 -3.77
CA ALA A 32 14.32 12.39 -4.77
C ALA A 32 15.54 12.51 -5.72
N ASP A 33 16.71 12.02 -5.31
CA ASP A 33 17.92 11.93 -6.14
C ASP A 33 17.89 10.76 -7.14
N GLY A 34 16.77 10.02 -7.23
CA GLY A 34 16.52 8.98 -8.20
C GLY A 34 17.08 7.60 -7.83
N GLN A 35 17.55 7.39 -6.61
CA GLN A 35 17.97 6.07 -6.14
C GLN A 35 16.74 5.17 -5.92
N ARG A 36 16.55 4.24 -6.84
CA ARG A 36 15.44 3.29 -6.77
C ARG A 36 15.62 2.33 -5.60
N PHE A 37 14.54 2.14 -4.84
CA PHE A 37 14.47 1.23 -3.69
C PHE A 37 15.54 1.45 -2.61
N ALA A 38 16.15 2.66 -2.56
CA ALA A 38 17.16 3.00 -1.55
C ALA A 38 16.59 2.90 -0.12
N ARG A 39 15.28 3.05 0.04
CA ARG A 39 14.58 2.97 1.34
C ARG A 39 13.89 1.63 1.61
N LEU A 40 13.99 0.68 0.70
CA LEU A 40 13.48 -0.67 0.92
C LEU A 40 14.03 -1.32 2.20
N PRO A 41 15.33 -1.21 2.54
CA PRO A 41 15.85 -1.76 3.79
C PRO A 41 15.13 -1.23 5.04
N VAL A 42 14.74 0.03 5.06
CA VAL A 42 13.98 0.63 6.18
C VAL A 42 12.62 -0.06 6.34
N LEU A 43 11.92 -0.33 5.23
CA LEU A 43 10.65 -1.05 5.25
C LEU A 43 10.84 -2.52 5.68
N VAL A 44 11.89 -3.17 5.18
CA VAL A 44 12.24 -4.55 5.58
C VAL A 44 12.44 -4.62 7.09
N ASP A 45 13.24 -3.72 7.65
CA ASP A 45 13.49 -3.66 9.09
C ASP A 45 12.21 -3.35 9.89
N ALA A 46 11.39 -2.42 9.38
CA ALA A 46 10.14 -2.06 10.03
C ALA A 46 9.14 -3.23 10.10
N LEU A 47 9.12 -4.09 9.10
CA LEU A 47 8.21 -5.23 8.99
C LEU A 47 8.81 -6.54 9.50
N ASP A 48 10.07 -6.53 9.96
CA ASP A 48 10.70 -7.74 10.50
C ASP A 48 9.96 -8.25 11.74
N GLY A 49 9.70 -9.56 11.77
CA GLY A 49 8.93 -10.19 12.84
C GLY A 49 7.44 -9.83 12.89
N MET A 50 6.95 -8.94 12.03
CA MET A 50 5.54 -8.56 11.98
C MET A 50 4.77 -9.40 10.97
N ARG A 51 3.56 -9.80 11.35
CA ARG A 51 2.62 -10.45 10.44
C ARG A 51 1.77 -9.38 9.75
N CYS A 52 2.07 -9.10 8.49
CA CYS A 52 1.30 -8.16 7.68
C CYS A 52 1.39 -8.55 6.20
N GLU A 53 0.44 -8.05 5.43
CA GLU A 53 0.38 -8.21 3.97
C GLU A 53 0.49 -6.84 3.28
N ILE A 54 0.98 -6.82 2.06
CA ILE A 54 1.24 -5.59 1.30
C ILE A 54 0.29 -5.52 0.11
N VAL A 55 -0.34 -4.35 -0.05
CA VAL A 55 -1.13 -3.99 -1.23
C VAL A 55 -0.44 -2.83 -1.93
N VAL A 56 -0.07 -3.00 -3.18
CA VAL A 56 0.62 -1.96 -3.94
C VAL A 56 -0.36 -0.87 -4.35
N SER A 57 -0.09 0.37 -3.96
CA SER A 57 -0.83 1.57 -4.37
C SER A 57 -0.06 2.45 -5.36
N SER A 58 1.18 2.08 -5.69
CA SER A 58 2.02 2.80 -6.63
C SER A 58 1.43 2.85 -8.05
N SER A 59 1.68 3.96 -8.75
CA SER A 59 1.34 4.13 -10.16
C SER A 59 1.97 3.08 -11.09
N TRP A 60 3.01 2.39 -10.65
CA TRP A 60 3.64 1.28 -11.38
C TRP A 60 2.64 0.19 -11.78
N ARG A 61 1.57 -0.01 -10.98
CA ARG A 61 0.48 -0.96 -11.28
C ARG A 61 -0.29 -0.66 -12.57
N HIS A 62 -0.11 0.52 -13.15
CA HIS A 62 -0.78 0.91 -14.39
C HIS A 62 -0.10 0.37 -15.66
N TYR A 63 1.16 -0.06 -15.55
CA TYR A 63 1.98 -0.48 -16.69
C TYR A 63 2.88 -1.69 -16.42
N MET A 64 2.84 -2.26 -15.21
CA MET A 64 3.56 -3.48 -14.85
C MET A 64 2.63 -4.49 -14.18
N GLU A 65 2.89 -5.76 -14.41
CA GLU A 65 2.19 -6.84 -13.72
C GLU A 65 2.59 -6.91 -12.25
N ILE A 66 1.64 -7.32 -11.39
CA ILE A 66 1.86 -7.35 -9.94
C ILE A 66 3.03 -8.25 -9.54
N VAL A 67 3.27 -9.34 -10.27
CA VAL A 67 4.40 -10.26 -10.02
C VAL A 67 5.73 -9.57 -10.28
N GLU A 68 5.82 -8.76 -11.34
CA GLU A 68 7.02 -8.00 -11.66
C GLU A 68 7.26 -6.90 -10.62
N ILE A 69 6.19 -6.21 -10.21
CA ILE A 69 6.26 -5.20 -9.16
C ILE A 69 6.74 -5.82 -7.84
N ALA A 70 6.15 -6.95 -7.43
CA ALA A 70 6.51 -7.64 -6.20
C ALA A 70 7.99 -8.08 -6.18
N ALA A 71 8.53 -8.50 -7.34
CA ALA A 71 9.92 -8.91 -7.43
C ALA A 71 10.91 -7.80 -7.01
N HIS A 72 10.56 -6.53 -7.22
CA HIS A 72 11.39 -5.41 -6.76
C HIS A 72 11.46 -5.27 -5.23
N LEU A 73 10.53 -5.86 -4.50
CA LEU A 73 10.49 -5.81 -3.04
C LEU A 73 11.33 -6.89 -2.35
N GLY A 74 12.04 -7.73 -3.12
CA GLY A 74 12.98 -8.71 -2.59
C GLY A 74 12.33 -9.65 -1.56
N VAL A 75 12.83 -9.64 -0.34
CA VAL A 75 12.35 -10.51 0.75
C VAL A 75 10.89 -10.23 1.14
N LEU A 76 10.36 -9.07 0.81
CA LEU A 76 8.95 -8.72 1.06
C LEU A 76 8.02 -9.16 -0.07
N ALA A 77 8.53 -9.63 -1.20
CA ALA A 77 7.72 -10.06 -2.35
C ALA A 77 6.61 -11.06 -1.98
N PRO A 78 6.85 -12.09 -1.12
CA PRO A 78 5.80 -13.03 -0.73
C PRO A 78 4.66 -12.43 0.08
N ARG A 79 4.84 -11.22 0.62
CA ARG A 79 3.79 -10.50 1.36
C ARG A 79 2.85 -9.70 0.46
N VAL A 80 3.18 -9.54 -0.81
CA VAL A 80 2.36 -8.79 -1.76
C VAL A 80 1.17 -9.63 -2.19
N ILE A 81 -0.03 -9.16 -1.86
CA ILE A 81 -1.29 -9.86 -2.14
C ILE A 81 -2.13 -9.24 -3.24
N GLY A 82 -1.77 -8.06 -3.70
CA GLY A 82 -2.48 -7.37 -4.76
C GLY A 82 -2.09 -5.90 -4.91
N ALA A 83 -2.89 -5.20 -5.70
CA ALA A 83 -2.76 -3.77 -5.91
C ALA A 83 -4.13 -3.09 -5.85
N THR A 84 -4.13 -1.80 -5.49
CA THR A 84 -5.37 -1.01 -5.50
C THR A 84 -5.93 -0.88 -6.92
N PRO A 85 -7.28 -0.87 -7.08
CA PRO A 85 -7.89 -0.65 -8.38
C PRO A 85 -7.60 0.78 -8.85
N ARG A 86 -7.57 0.97 -10.16
CA ARG A 86 -7.52 2.30 -10.75
C ARG A 86 -8.92 2.90 -10.78
N VAL A 87 -9.09 4.05 -10.16
CA VAL A 87 -10.32 4.83 -10.26
C VAL A 87 -10.17 5.80 -11.43
N SER A 88 -10.70 5.43 -12.60
CA SER A 88 -10.59 6.23 -13.84
C SER A 88 -11.92 6.85 -14.27
N PHE A 89 -12.98 6.70 -13.47
CA PHE A 89 -14.29 7.13 -13.87
C PHE A 89 -14.51 8.62 -13.64
N ARG A 90 -14.64 9.37 -14.75
CA ARG A 90 -15.20 10.72 -14.77
C ARG A 90 -16.53 10.69 -15.51
N PRO A 91 -17.68 10.70 -14.83
CA PRO A 91 -18.93 11.03 -15.50
C PRO A 91 -18.78 12.43 -16.13
N ARG A 92 -19.30 12.61 -17.34
CA ARG A 92 -19.34 13.94 -17.97
C ARG A 92 -20.00 14.93 -16.99
N GLY A 93 -19.28 16.00 -16.62
CA GLY A 93 -19.79 17.05 -15.74
C GLY A 93 -19.55 16.81 -14.24
N SER A 94 -18.98 15.70 -13.80
CA SER A 94 -18.55 15.53 -12.41
C SER A 94 -17.12 16.04 -12.20
N LYS A 95 -16.90 16.71 -11.07
CA LYS A 95 -15.55 16.95 -10.58
C LYS A 95 -14.92 15.57 -10.28
N SER A 96 -13.64 15.39 -10.61
CA SER A 96 -12.91 14.20 -10.17
C SER A 96 -13.17 13.98 -8.68
N PRO A 97 -13.33 12.71 -8.22
CA PRO A 97 -13.38 12.50 -6.78
C PRO A 97 -12.13 13.16 -6.19
N SER A 98 -12.34 14.09 -5.27
CA SER A 98 -11.28 14.57 -4.42
C SER A 98 -10.70 13.34 -3.71
N PHE A 99 -9.38 13.32 -3.48
CA PHE A 99 -8.74 12.24 -2.72
C PHE A 99 -8.78 10.86 -3.40
N ILE A 100 -8.36 10.82 -4.65
CA ILE A 100 -8.44 9.61 -5.49
C ILE A 100 -7.68 8.41 -4.91
N ARG A 101 -6.52 8.64 -4.27
CA ARG A 101 -5.73 7.57 -3.63
C ARG A 101 -6.47 6.94 -2.47
N GLN A 102 -7.11 7.76 -1.63
CA GLN A 102 -7.95 7.27 -0.54
C GLN A 102 -9.11 6.42 -1.07
N VAL A 103 -9.80 6.89 -2.10
CA VAL A 103 -10.91 6.15 -2.73
C VAL A 103 -10.44 4.80 -3.28
N GLU A 104 -9.25 4.72 -3.87
CA GLU A 104 -8.67 3.47 -4.37
C GLU A 104 -8.39 2.48 -3.24
N VAL A 105 -7.86 2.96 -2.11
CA VAL A 105 -7.63 2.15 -0.89
C VAL A 105 -8.94 1.64 -0.32
N GLU A 106 -9.91 2.53 -0.11
CA GLU A 106 -11.22 2.18 0.44
C GLU A 106 -11.98 1.20 -0.46
N ARG A 107 -11.87 1.35 -1.78
CA ARG A 107 -12.46 0.41 -2.74
C ARG A 107 -11.81 -0.96 -2.67
N TRP A 108 -10.48 -1.03 -2.53
CA TRP A 108 -9.80 -2.30 -2.35
C TRP A 108 -10.27 -3.03 -1.08
N LEU A 109 -10.34 -2.30 0.04
CA LEU A 109 -10.83 -2.84 1.32
C LEU A 109 -12.28 -3.34 1.18
N HIS A 110 -13.15 -2.58 0.56
CA HIS A 110 -14.54 -2.98 0.35
C HIS A 110 -14.66 -4.26 -0.49
N MET A 111 -13.80 -4.44 -1.49
CA MET A 111 -13.83 -5.62 -2.36
C MET A 111 -13.24 -6.88 -1.74
N HIS A 112 -12.24 -6.74 -0.84
CA HIS A 112 -11.46 -7.87 -0.34
C HIS A 112 -11.67 -8.15 1.16
N ALA A 113 -12.16 -7.20 1.92
CA ALA A 113 -12.40 -7.29 3.36
C ALA A 113 -13.68 -6.57 3.78
N PRO A 114 -14.84 -6.81 3.12
CA PRO A 114 -16.04 -5.98 3.30
C PRO A 114 -16.64 -6.07 4.71
N GLU A 115 -16.42 -7.17 5.40
CA GLU A 115 -17.02 -7.48 6.71
C GLU A 115 -16.00 -7.42 7.85
N GLU A 116 -14.73 -7.14 7.55
CA GLU A 116 -13.66 -7.16 8.52
C GLU A 116 -13.15 -5.75 8.82
N ASN A 117 -12.99 -5.45 10.11
CA ASN A 117 -12.25 -4.27 10.54
C ASN A 117 -10.76 -4.58 10.53
N VAL A 118 -10.16 -4.67 9.35
CA VAL A 118 -8.74 -4.99 9.16
C VAL A 118 -7.91 -3.76 9.50
N PRO A 119 -6.96 -3.85 10.42
CA PRO A 119 -6.01 -2.77 10.66
C PRO A 119 -5.16 -2.53 9.40
N PHE A 120 -4.99 -1.27 9.01
CA PHE A 120 -4.16 -0.94 7.86
C PHE A 120 -3.48 0.41 8.01
N ILE A 121 -2.35 0.56 7.32
CA ILE A 121 -1.62 1.81 7.18
C ILE A 121 -1.36 2.07 5.70
N VAL A 122 -1.32 3.33 5.31
CA VAL A 122 -1.00 3.77 3.95
C VAL A 122 0.29 4.58 3.98
N LEU A 123 1.27 4.19 3.17
CA LEU A 123 2.55 4.87 3.02
C LEU A 123 2.55 5.58 1.67
N ASP A 124 2.50 6.91 1.69
CA ASP A 124 2.42 7.74 0.49
C ASP A 124 3.08 9.10 0.75
N ASP A 125 3.60 9.76 -0.27
CA ASP A 125 4.24 11.07 -0.19
C ASP A 125 3.33 12.21 -0.68
N ASP A 126 2.21 11.90 -1.33
CA ASP A 126 1.29 12.87 -1.91
C ASP A 126 0.04 13.08 -1.06
N ALA A 127 0.10 14.09 -0.18
CA ALA A 127 -1.03 14.46 0.68
C ALA A 127 -2.30 14.82 -0.10
N SER A 128 -2.19 15.26 -1.36
CA SER A 128 -3.35 15.69 -2.16
C SER A 128 -4.29 14.54 -2.54
N GLY A 129 -3.80 13.32 -2.48
CA GLY A 129 -4.57 12.10 -2.74
C GLY A 129 -5.47 11.66 -1.58
N PHE A 130 -5.45 12.36 -0.45
CA PHE A 130 -6.12 11.97 0.79
C PHE A 130 -6.80 13.16 1.48
N GLU A 131 -7.85 12.89 2.22
CA GLU A 131 -8.48 13.90 3.08
C GLU A 131 -7.51 14.40 4.14
N PRO A 132 -7.48 15.72 4.41
CA PRO A 132 -6.64 16.26 5.49
C PRO A 132 -6.94 15.58 6.83
N GLY A 133 -5.88 15.03 7.46
CA GLY A 133 -6.02 14.35 8.74
C GLY A 133 -6.59 12.93 8.67
N TRP A 134 -6.66 12.33 7.50
CA TRP A 134 -7.06 10.94 7.38
C TRP A 134 -6.08 10.01 8.11
N ALA A 135 -6.57 9.39 9.19
CA ALA A 135 -5.73 8.74 10.19
C ALA A 135 -4.82 7.61 9.67
N PRO A 136 -5.25 6.76 8.70
CA PRO A 136 -4.39 5.67 8.22
C PRO A 136 -3.18 6.10 7.41
N LEU A 137 -3.10 7.38 6.98
CA LEU A 137 -1.99 7.88 6.17
C LEU A 137 -0.76 8.18 7.03
N LEU A 138 0.34 7.52 6.75
CA LEU A 138 1.68 7.97 7.07
C LEU A 138 2.23 8.74 5.87
N LEU A 139 2.23 10.06 5.96
CA LEU A 139 2.76 10.94 4.92
C LEU A 139 4.28 10.94 4.99
N VAL A 140 4.91 10.41 3.95
CA VAL A 140 6.37 10.33 3.83
C VAL A 140 6.90 11.60 3.16
N ASP A 141 8.02 12.11 3.63
CA ASP A 141 8.72 13.21 2.95
C ASP A 141 9.43 12.67 1.69
N ALA A 142 8.93 13.04 0.52
CA ALA A 142 9.47 12.62 -0.77
C ALA A 142 10.96 12.93 -0.97
N ALA A 143 11.46 13.98 -0.32
CA ALA A 143 12.88 14.35 -0.41
C ALA A 143 13.81 13.28 0.18
N HIS A 144 13.33 12.56 1.19
CA HIS A 144 14.13 11.60 1.96
C HIS A 144 13.66 10.14 1.76
N GLY A 145 12.41 9.94 1.36
CA GLY A 145 11.75 8.64 1.42
C GLY A 145 11.58 8.15 2.86
N LEU A 146 11.25 6.88 3.05
CA LEU A 146 11.10 6.29 4.39
C LEU A 146 12.36 6.47 5.23
N THR A 147 12.16 6.92 6.47
CA THR A 147 13.20 7.07 7.48
C THR A 147 13.04 6.02 8.58
N PRO A 148 14.08 5.75 9.39
CA PRO A 148 13.94 4.89 10.56
C PRO A 148 12.82 5.31 11.51
N SER A 149 12.57 6.62 11.67
CA SER A 149 11.45 7.13 12.47
C SER A 149 10.08 6.75 11.89
N ASP A 150 9.95 6.77 10.56
CA ASP A 150 8.74 6.28 9.89
C ASP A 150 8.58 4.77 10.13
N GLY A 151 9.68 4.02 10.10
CA GLY A 151 9.70 2.59 10.43
C GLY A 151 9.17 2.31 11.84
N GLU A 152 9.55 3.11 12.83
CA GLU A 152 9.02 3.01 14.20
C GLU A 152 7.51 3.28 14.26
N GLN A 153 7.02 4.27 13.51
CA GLN A 153 5.59 4.57 13.42
C GLN A 153 4.81 3.41 12.76
N ILE A 154 5.36 2.82 11.70
CA ILE A 154 4.78 1.63 11.05
C ILE A 154 4.66 0.48 12.06
N ARG A 155 5.71 0.18 12.79
CA ARG A 155 5.72 -0.87 13.81
C ARG A 155 4.70 -0.61 14.92
N TRP A 156 4.63 0.62 15.41
CA TRP A 156 3.65 1.00 16.43
C TRP A 156 2.22 0.81 15.93
N TRP A 157 1.93 1.26 14.71
CA TRP A 157 0.60 1.16 14.10
C TRP A 157 0.17 -0.30 13.93
N LEU A 158 1.03 -1.12 13.34
CA LEU A 158 0.73 -2.53 13.08
C LEU A 158 0.75 -3.37 14.37
N GLY A 159 1.62 -3.05 15.31
CA GLY A 159 1.76 -3.76 16.59
C GLY A 159 0.68 -3.40 17.61
N GLY A 160 0.16 -2.19 17.60
CA GLY A 160 -0.94 -1.74 18.46
C GLY A 160 -2.31 -2.29 18.03
N ALA A 161 -2.37 -2.95 16.88
CA ALA A 161 -3.56 -3.62 16.35
C ALA A 161 -3.67 -5.11 16.77
N ALA A 162 -2.77 -5.56 17.63
CA ALA A 162 -2.76 -6.95 18.15
C ALA A 162 -3.67 -7.11 19.37
#